data_8b4e30e5e52fdb4010bbaa3340158120
#
_entry.id   8b4e30e5e52fdb4010bbaa3340158120
#
_cell.length_a   1.000
_cell.length_b   1.000
_cell.length_c   1.000
_cell.angle_alpha   90.00
_cell.angle_beta   90.00
_cell.angle_gamma   90.00
#
_symmetry.space_group_name_H-M   'P 1'
#
loop_
_entity.id
_entity.type
_entity.pdbx_description
1 polymer ?
#
loop_
_entity_poly.entity_id
_entity_poly.type
_entity_poly.pdbx_seq_one_letter_code
_entity_poly.pdbx_strand_id
1 'polypeptide(L)'
;MKKKLVQKLLFLAIVCSSTLCNSPVMGEDYHIKTDVAVQEETTNLIAGIMKVMMEYTNEPIVNNEEYIGYLTSNINVRSEPSTDSEILEVYPFNQKIQYQKYNDEWVEIQYKSGIAYICSEYISDEQLDYIEYIVPITSGFKSYMPYTAITSKSSPQYKLQQIAYTGTYGIRQYDNRYCVAIGTAFNADVGTYFDLILANGTVIPCIVADIKADKHTDSNNMVTKASGCLTEFVVDSSKLNKDAKRMGDISYCCEEWNSRVEKIRVYEKNIFKEVN
;
A
#
# COMPACT_ATOMS: atom_id res chain seq x y z
N MET A 1 27.70 8.71 11.22
CA MET A 1 28.77 9.30 12.06
C MET A 1 29.01 8.48 13.34
N LYS A 2 28.00 8.02 14.07
CA LYS A 2 28.12 7.25 15.32
C LYS A 2 28.90 5.92 15.17
N LYS A 3 28.65 5.11 14.11
CA LYS A 3 29.39 3.84 13.88
C LYS A 3 30.92 4.03 13.70
N LYS A 4 31.35 5.11 13.05
CA LYS A 4 32.80 5.42 12.89
C LYS A 4 33.46 5.85 14.20
N LEU A 5 32.69 6.45 15.12
CA LEU A 5 33.18 6.85 16.43
C LEU A 5 33.39 5.62 17.35
N VAL A 6 32.42 4.70 17.34
CA VAL A 6 32.52 3.43 18.13
C VAL A 6 33.67 2.56 17.62
N GLN A 7 33.87 2.44 16.29
CA GLN A 7 35.03 1.72 15.75
C GLN A 7 36.37 2.37 16.12
N LYS A 8 36.45 3.71 16.14
CA LYS A 8 37.68 4.42 16.60
C LYS A 8 37.95 4.23 18.09
N LEU A 9 36.91 4.21 18.93
CA LEU A 9 37.04 3.95 20.39
C LEU A 9 37.44 2.51 20.66
N LEU A 10 36.91 1.53 19.91
CA LEU A 10 37.31 0.12 20.00
C LEU A 10 38.79 -0.08 19.61
N PHE A 11 39.25 0.62 18.55
CA PHE A 11 40.65 0.57 18.11
C PHE A 11 41.61 1.18 19.17
N LEU A 12 41.18 2.24 19.85
CA LEU A 12 41.97 2.90 20.90
C LEU A 12 42.11 2.01 22.16
N ALA A 13 41.05 1.27 22.54
CA ALA A 13 41.07 0.35 23.65
C ALA A 13 41.98 -0.87 23.40
N ILE A 14 42.02 -1.38 22.17
CA ILE A 14 42.88 -2.50 21.75
C ILE A 14 44.35 -2.06 21.69
N VAL A 15 44.62 -0.84 21.23
CA VAL A 15 46.01 -0.31 21.19
C VAL A 15 46.55 -0.03 22.57
N CYS A 16 45.75 0.44 23.55
CA CYS A 16 46.19 0.63 24.92
C CYS A 16 46.50 -0.69 25.66
N SER A 17 45.80 -1.79 25.34
CA SER A 17 46.06 -3.11 25.95
C SER A 17 47.30 -3.80 25.36
N SER A 18 47.71 -3.50 24.14
CA SER A 18 48.88 -4.12 23.47
C SER A 18 50.20 -3.41 23.78
N THR A 19 50.17 -2.15 24.23
CA THR A 19 51.38 -1.39 24.60
C THR A 19 51.88 -1.67 26.04
N LEU A 20 51.12 -2.37 26.86
CA LEU A 20 51.52 -2.73 28.25
C LEU A 20 52.27 -4.07 28.36
N CYS A 21 52.49 -4.80 27.26
CA CYS A 21 53.04 -6.18 27.30
C CYS A 21 54.36 -6.41 26.59
N ASN A 22 55.17 -5.41 26.21
CA ASN A 22 56.48 -5.67 25.64
C ASN A 22 57.48 -4.55 25.97
N SER A 23 58.24 -4.71 27.08
CA SER A 23 59.55 -4.11 27.24
C SER A 23 60.52 -5.16 27.77
N PRO A 24 61.69 -5.38 27.15
CA PRO A 24 62.67 -6.34 27.61
C PRO A 24 63.37 -5.78 28.82
N VAL A 25 63.49 -6.63 29.83
CA VAL A 25 64.21 -6.40 31.11
C VAL A 25 65.68 -6.41 30.84
N MET A 26 66.39 -5.33 31.19
CA MET A 26 67.82 -5.35 31.62
C MET A 26 67.84 -4.79 33.00
N GLY A 27 68.49 -5.59 33.92
CA GLY A 27 68.36 -5.50 35.32
C GLY A 27 68.86 -4.21 35.97
N GLU A 28 68.16 -3.88 37.01
CA GLU A 28 68.58 -3.29 38.26
C GLU A 28 67.36 -3.33 39.19
N ASP A 29 67.60 -3.74 40.49
CA ASP A 29 66.55 -3.86 41.48
C ASP A 29 65.84 -2.53 41.75
N TYR A 30 64.74 -2.28 41.04
CA TYR A 30 63.75 -1.28 41.40
C TYR A 30 62.51 -2.01 41.92
N HIS A 31 62.29 -1.94 43.23
CA HIS A 31 61.00 -2.25 43.85
C HIS A 31 59.99 -1.29 43.29
N ILE A 32 59.33 -1.68 42.16
CA ILE A 32 58.13 -1.03 41.69
C ILE A 32 57.03 -1.42 42.66
N LYS A 33 56.70 -0.52 43.60
CA LYS A 33 55.37 -0.50 44.20
C LYS A 33 54.44 -0.23 43.03
N THR A 34 53.94 -1.30 42.46
CA THR A 34 52.78 -1.18 41.49
C THR A 34 51.70 -0.52 42.30
N ASP A 35 51.44 0.74 41.96
CA ASP A 35 50.39 1.53 42.59
C ASP A 35 49.05 0.82 42.34
N VAL A 36 48.56 0.13 43.39
CA VAL A 36 47.22 -0.49 43.41
C VAL A 36 46.16 0.52 43.00
N ALA A 37 46.38 1.80 43.28
CA ALA A 37 45.52 2.91 42.88
C ALA A 37 45.38 3.06 41.34
N VAL A 38 46.48 2.89 40.58
CA VAL A 38 46.44 3.03 39.11
C VAL A 38 45.71 1.84 38.47
N GLN A 39 45.80 0.64 39.07
CA GLN A 39 45.02 -0.51 38.58
C GLN A 39 43.55 -0.38 38.93
N GLU A 40 43.19 0.20 40.07
CA GLU A 40 41.80 0.42 40.47
C GLU A 40 41.13 1.52 39.63
N GLU A 41 41.83 2.61 39.32
CA GLU A 41 41.33 3.65 38.41
C GLU A 41 41.13 3.16 36.95
N THR A 42 42.08 2.36 36.42
CA THR A 42 41.94 1.77 35.07
C THR A 42 40.80 0.76 35.01
N THR A 43 40.60 -0.05 36.05
CA THR A 43 39.49 -1.02 36.11
C THR A 43 38.13 -0.29 36.18
N ASN A 44 38.04 0.78 36.97
CA ASN A 44 36.86 1.60 37.10
C ASN A 44 36.53 2.35 35.77
N LEU A 45 37.54 2.83 35.06
CA LEU A 45 37.39 3.47 33.76
C LEU A 45 36.91 2.45 32.72
N ILE A 46 37.45 1.25 32.67
CA ILE A 46 37.01 0.18 31.75
C ILE A 46 35.58 -0.25 32.06
N ALA A 47 35.21 -0.42 33.34
CA ALA A 47 33.85 -0.74 33.75
C ALA A 47 32.86 0.37 33.37
N GLY A 48 33.26 1.64 33.54
CA GLY A 48 32.47 2.79 33.09
C GLY A 48 32.26 2.82 31.57
N ILE A 49 33.30 2.56 30.79
CA ILE A 49 33.23 2.47 29.33
C ILE A 49 32.35 1.28 28.90
N MET A 50 32.49 0.10 29.54
CA MET A 50 31.64 -1.06 29.26
C MET A 50 30.18 -0.80 29.60
N LYS A 51 29.86 -0.12 30.68
CA LYS A 51 28.50 0.25 31.05
C LYS A 51 27.87 1.20 30.02
N VAL A 52 28.61 2.22 29.61
CA VAL A 52 28.16 3.15 28.56
C VAL A 52 27.99 2.40 27.23
N MET A 53 28.87 1.49 26.87
CA MET A 53 28.74 0.67 25.65
C MET A 53 27.52 -0.27 25.72
N MET A 54 27.24 -0.88 26.90
CA MET A 54 26.03 -1.70 27.08
C MET A 54 24.75 -0.88 27.00
N GLU A 55 24.74 0.33 27.55
CA GLU A 55 23.60 1.25 27.38
C GLU A 55 23.42 1.67 25.93
N TYR A 56 24.50 1.89 25.17
CA TYR A 56 24.44 2.19 23.73
C TYR A 56 24.04 1.00 22.84
N THR A 57 24.38 -0.24 23.26
CA THR A 57 24.02 -1.45 22.50
C THR A 57 22.62 -1.95 22.81
N ASN A 58 22.00 -1.48 23.90
CA ASN A 58 20.61 -1.77 24.26
C ASN A 58 19.61 -0.75 23.75
N GLU A 59 20.04 0.37 23.13
CA GLU A 59 19.11 1.15 22.33
C GLU A 59 18.68 0.27 21.13
N PRO A 60 17.38 0.10 20.88
CA PRO A 60 16.93 -0.60 19.69
C PRO A 60 17.63 0.06 18.49
N ILE A 61 18.34 -0.75 17.70
CA ILE A 61 18.88 -0.30 16.41
C ILE A 61 17.66 0.05 15.59
N VAL A 62 17.27 1.32 15.58
CA VAL A 62 16.30 1.83 14.62
C VAL A 62 17.01 1.69 13.27
N ASN A 63 16.77 0.58 12.62
CA ASN A 63 17.16 0.37 11.24
C ASN A 63 16.30 1.35 10.44
N ASN A 64 16.84 2.53 10.18
CA ASN A 64 16.24 3.50 9.26
C ASN A 64 16.44 3.02 7.80
N GLU A 65 16.19 1.75 7.54
CA GLU A 65 16.17 1.23 6.17
C GLU A 65 14.84 1.65 5.56
N GLU A 66 14.94 2.49 4.54
CA GLU A 66 13.79 2.87 3.72
C GLU A 66 13.59 1.82 2.63
N TYR A 67 12.36 1.38 2.50
CA TYR A 67 11.91 0.44 1.50
C TYR A 67 10.98 1.11 0.51
N ILE A 68 10.91 0.56 -0.68
CA ILE A 68 9.94 0.95 -1.70
C ILE A 68 9.03 -0.25 -1.91
N GLY A 69 7.72 -0.01 -1.98
CA GLY A 69 6.74 -1.03 -2.29
C GLY A 69 5.52 -0.45 -3.00
N TYR A 70 4.62 -1.32 -3.39
CA TYR A 70 3.39 -0.99 -4.12
C TYR A 70 2.20 -1.61 -3.41
N LEU A 71 1.11 -0.87 -3.29
CA LEU A 71 -0.07 -1.33 -2.57
C LEU A 71 -0.85 -2.38 -3.38
N THR A 72 -1.14 -3.51 -2.76
CA THR A 72 -1.87 -4.62 -3.40
C THR A 72 -3.38 -4.49 -3.32
N SER A 73 -3.90 -3.45 -2.61
CA SER A 73 -5.30 -3.08 -2.46
C SER A 73 -5.44 -1.58 -2.23
N ASN A 74 -6.67 -1.05 -2.16
CA ASN A 74 -6.92 0.28 -1.60
C ASN A 74 -6.79 0.20 -0.08
N ILE A 75 -5.86 0.97 0.50
CA ILE A 75 -5.45 0.81 1.89
C ILE A 75 -5.71 2.05 2.71
N ASN A 76 -6.26 1.84 3.91
CA ASN A 76 -6.40 2.89 4.90
C ASN A 76 -5.02 3.28 5.45
N VAL A 77 -4.69 4.56 5.32
CA VAL A 77 -3.58 5.21 6.02
C VAL A 77 -4.09 5.65 7.39
N ARG A 78 -3.43 5.24 8.46
CA ARG A 78 -3.92 5.38 9.83
C ARG A 78 -3.00 6.20 10.72
N SER A 79 -3.59 6.83 11.73
CA SER A 79 -2.86 7.66 12.71
C SER A 79 -1.97 6.84 13.65
N GLU A 80 -2.31 5.57 13.89
CA GLU A 80 -1.59 4.65 14.76
C GLU A 80 -1.59 3.24 14.14
N PRO A 81 -0.64 2.35 14.51
CA PRO A 81 -0.55 0.98 13.98
C PRO A 81 -1.63 0.06 14.59
N SER A 82 -2.89 0.38 14.34
CA SER A 82 -4.06 -0.32 14.81
C SER A 82 -5.24 -0.17 13.85
N THR A 83 -6.00 -1.25 13.67
CA THR A 83 -7.25 -1.24 12.86
C THR A 83 -8.35 -0.38 13.47
N ASP A 84 -8.28 -0.07 14.75
CA ASP A 84 -9.24 0.77 15.48
C ASP A 84 -8.88 2.26 15.45
N SER A 85 -7.70 2.63 14.94
CA SER A 85 -7.25 4.01 14.89
C SER A 85 -7.92 4.80 13.76
N GLU A 86 -7.82 6.13 13.86
CA GLU A 86 -8.38 7.05 12.87
C GLU A 86 -7.81 6.78 11.47
N ILE A 87 -8.69 6.75 10.46
CA ILE A 87 -8.31 6.69 9.05
C ILE A 87 -8.06 8.12 8.58
N LEU A 88 -6.81 8.42 8.27
CA LEU A 88 -6.38 9.74 7.79
C LEU A 88 -6.66 9.93 6.30
N GLU A 89 -6.48 8.86 5.51
CA GLU A 89 -6.63 8.85 4.06
C GLU A 89 -6.76 7.41 3.56
N VAL A 90 -7.19 7.22 2.31
CA VAL A 90 -7.14 5.93 1.62
C VAL A 90 -6.18 6.05 0.44
N TYR A 91 -5.11 5.27 0.47
CA TYR A 91 -4.19 5.18 -0.66
C TYR A 91 -4.69 4.16 -1.68
N PRO A 92 -4.63 4.48 -2.98
CA PRO A 92 -5.14 3.61 -4.03
C PRO A 92 -4.24 2.39 -4.27
N PHE A 93 -4.88 1.33 -4.77
CA PHE A 93 -4.21 0.16 -5.32
C PHE A 93 -3.09 0.52 -6.29
N ASN A 94 -1.99 -0.23 -6.24
CA ASN A 94 -0.80 -0.07 -7.07
C ASN A 94 -0.04 1.26 -6.89
N GLN A 95 -0.37 2.03 -5.82
CA GLN A 95 0.39 3.22 -5.47
C GLN A 95 1.77 2.83 -4.96
N LYS A 96 2.80 3.46 -5.50
CA LYS A 96 4.15 3.39 -4.97
C LYS A 96 4.23 4.13 -3.65
N ILE A 97 4.79 3.47 -2.63
CA ILE A 97 5.05 4.05 -1.32
C ILE A 97 6.51 3.87 -0.93
N GLN A 98 7.00 4.79 -0.11
CA GLN A 98 8.28 4.70 0.58
C GLN A 98 7.96 4.52 2.06
N TYR A 99 8.54 3.49 2.69
CA TYR A 99 8.18 3.11 4.05
C TYR A 99 9.36 2.59 4.86
N GLN A 100 9.18 2.57 6.18
CA GLN A 100 10.07 1.92 7.14
C GLN A 100 9.28 0.84 7.89
N LYS A 101 9.91 -0.26 8.26
CA LYS A 101 9.26 -1.29 9.06
C LYS A 101 9.05 -0.78 10.48
N TYR A 102 7.81 -0.83 10.96
CA TYR A 102 7.47 -0.54 12.35
C TYR A 102 7.46 -1.84 13.19
N ASN A 103 6.73 -2.85 12.72
CA ASN A 103 6.72 -4.22 13.28
C ASN A 103 6.35 -5.22 12.16
N ASP A 104 6.01 -6.45 12.52
CA ASP A 104 5.67 -7.49 11.53
C ASP A 104 4.34 -7.21 10.80
N GLU A 105 3.41 -6.46 11.41
CA GLU A 105 2.07 -6.20 10.87
C GLU A 105 1.94 -4.81 10.25
N TRP A 106 2.80 -3.85 10.62
CA TRP A 106 2.66 -2.44 10.26
C TRP A 106 3.97 -1.85 9.74
N VAL A 107 3.82 -0.90 8.83
CA VAL A 107 4.90 -0.04 8.34
C VAL A 107 4.58 1.43 8.61
N GLU A 108 5.63 2.22 8.78
CA GLU A 108 5.56 3.68 8.87
C GLU A 108 5.77 4.31 7.50
N ILE A 109 4.99 5.33 7.21
CA ILE A 109 5.14 6.19 6.03
C ILE A 109 5.23 7.65 6.45
N GLN A 110 5.93 8.44 5.64
CA GLN A 110 5.86 9.90 5.78
C GLN A 110 4.50 10.37 5.28
N TYR A 111 3.71 10.99 6.16
CA TYR A 111 2.39 11.54 5.85
C TYR A 111 2.32 13.01 6.24
N LYS A 112 2.22 13.91 5.24
CA LYS A 112 2.27 15.37 5.48
C LYS A 112 3.52 15.76 6.30
N SER A 113 3.35 16.36 7.46
CA SER A 113 4.44 16.74 8.37
C SER A 113 4.71 15.73 9.50
N GLY A 114 4.05 14.56 9.47
CA GLY A 114 4.14 13.55 10.51
C GLY A 114 4.34 12.15 9.96
N ILE A 115 4.03 11.16 10.79
CA ILE A 115 4.09 9.74 10.48
C ILE A 115 2.67 9.19 10.46
N ALA A 116 2.42 8.24 9.56
CA ALA A 116 1.20 7.44 9.51
C ALA A 116 1.56 5.97 9.26
N TYR A 117 0.56 5.08 9.38
CA TYR A 117 0.76 3.64 9.38
C TYR A 117 -0.08 2.97 8.32
N ILE A 118 0.50 1.93 7.69
CA ILE A 118 -0.15 1.04 6.72
C ILE A 118 0.12 -0.40 7.15
N CYS A 119 -0.87 -1.28 6.97
CA CYS A 119 -0.72 -2.70 7.24
C CYS A 119 0.25 -3.34 6.21
N SER A 120 1.28 -4.04 6.69
CA SER A 120 2.38 -4.58 5.87
C SER A 120 1.93 -5.67 4.87
N GLU A 121 0.88 -6.44 5.20
CA GLU A 121 0.36 -7.52 4.33
C GLU A 121 -0.13 -7.03 2.96
N TYR A 122 -0.40 -5.71 2.83
CA TYR A 122 -0.88 -5.09 1.58
C TYR A 122 0.23 -4.40 0.78
N ILE A 123 1.49 -4.77 1.01
CA ILE A 123 2.64 -4.20 0.29
C ILE A 123 3.34 -5.29 -0.50
N SER A 124 3.62 -5.03 -1.77
CA SER A 124 4.42 -5.88 -2.66
C SER A 124 5.67 -5.14 -3.11
N ASP A 125 6.74 -5.88 -3.36
CA ASP A 125 7.97 -5.33 -3.96
C ASP A 125 7.80 -5.07 -5.46
N GLU A 126 6.77 -5.64 -6.10
CA GLU A 126 6.51 -5.53 -7.52
C GLU A 126 5.31 -4.64 -7.81
N GLN A 127 5.49 -3.70 -8.75
CA GLN A 127 4.41 -2.94 -9.35
C GLN A 127 3.67 -3.80 -10.35
N LEU A 128 2.33 -3.83 -10.27
CA LEU A 128 1.53 -4.50 -11.28
C LEU A 128 1.49 -3.68 -12.57
N ASP A 129 1.76 -4.35 -13.67
CA ASP A 129 1.62 -3.76 -15.00
C ASP A 129 0.15 -3.47 -15.33
N TYR A 130 -0.08 -2.48 -16.16
CA TYR A 130 -1.40 -2.10 -16.63
C TYR A 130 -1.35 -1.61 -18.08
N ILE A 131 -2.50 -1.70 -18.74
CA ILE A 131 -2.75 -1.09 -20.04
C ILE A 131 -3.69 0.09 -19.84
N GLU A 132 -3.34 1.27 -20.34
CA GLU A 132 -4.18 2.45 -20.29
C GLU A 132 -4.89 2.66 -21.65
N TYR A 133 -6.21 2.75 -21.61
CA TYR A 133 -7.08 3.01 -22.76
C TYR A 133 -7.61 4.43 -22.67
N ILE A 134 -7.37 5.24 -23.71
CA ILE A 134 -8.07 6.52 -23.91
C ILE A 134 -9.44 6.19 -24.51
N VAL A 135 -10.50 6.70 -23.88
CA VAL A 135 -11.86 6.40 -24.31
C VAL A 135 -12.47 7.55 -25.10
N PRO A 136 -13.47 7.27 -25.94
CA PRO A 136 -14.22 8.32 -26.66
C PRO A 136 -14.81 9.34 -25.69
N ILE A 137 -14.97 10.59 -26.15
CA ILE A 137 -15.66 11.62 -25.39
C ILE A 137 -17.13 11.20 -25.26
N THR A 138 -17.54 10.87 -24.04
CA THR A 138 -18.91 10.55 -23.66
C THR A 138 -19.47 11.61 -22.71
N SER A 139 -20.75 11.54 -22.39
CA SER A 139 -21.32 12.30 -21.28
C SER A 139 -20.75 11.80 -19.93
N GLY A 140 -20.92 12.56 -18.86
CA GLY A 140 -20.58 12.11 -17.50
C GLY A 140 -21.46 10.98 -16.98
N PHE A 141 -22.52 10.63 -17.70
CA PHE A 141 -23.51 9.62 -17.31
C PHE A 141 -22.91 8.24 -17.11
N LYS A 142 -23.24 7.61 -15.96
CA LYS A 142 -22.84 6.27 -15.58
C LYS A 142 -24.07 5.44 -15.23
N SER A 143 -24.40 4.47 -16.09
CA SER A 143 -25.55 3.60 -15.86
C SER A 143 -25.30 2.59 -14.73
N TYR A 144 -26.38 1.91 -14.31
CA TYR A 144 -26.29 0.82 -13.35
C TYR A 144 -27.29 -0.29 -13.67
N MET A 145 -26.98 -1.49 -13.15
CA MET A 145 -27.85 -2.66 -13.19
C MET A 145 -27.97 -3.30 -11.78
N PRO A 146 -29.12 -3.90 -11.43
CA PRO A 146 -29.22 -4.63 -10.18
C PRO A 146 -28.40 -5.92 -10.21
N TYR A 147 -27.67 -6.23 -9.13
CA TYR A 147 -26.88 -7.46 -9.05
C TYR A 147 -27.75 -8.72 -9.16
N THR A 148 -29.05 -8.64 -8.82
CA THR A 148 -30.03 -9.70 -8.94
C THR A 148 -30.36 -10.09 -10.39
N ALA A 149 -29.98 -9.25 -11.36
CA ALA A 149 -30.09 -9.59 -12.78
C ALA A 149 -29.05 -10.63 -13.24
N ILE A 150 -27.99 -10.83 -12.45
CA ILE A 150 -26.95 -11.83 -12.70
C ILE A 150 -27.42 -13.17 -12.11
N THR A 151 -28.04 -14.02 -12.94
CA THR A 151 -28.73 -15.23 -12.45
C THR A 151 -28.02 -16.55 -12.80
N SER A 152 -27.07 -16.55 -13.74
CA SER A 152 -26.34 -17.77 -14.18
C SER A 152 -25.34 -18.21 -13.11
N LYS A 153 -25.71 -19.20 -12.29
CA LYS A 153 -24.93 -19.66 -11.13
C LYS A 153 -23.51 -20.16 -11.46
N SER A 154 -23.30 -20.67 -12.68
CA SER A 154 -21.98 -21.15 -13.14
C SER A 154 -21.07 -20.02 -13.65
N SER A 155 -21.61 -18.83 -13.93
CA SER A 155 -20.84 -17.74 -14.51
C SER A 155 -19.87 -17.10 -13.51
N PRO A 156 -18.74 -16.58 -13.97
CA PRO A 156 -17.81 -15.82 -13.10
C PRO A 156 -18.47 -14.56 -12.54
N GLN A 157 -19.40 -13.93 -13.27
CA GLN A 157 -20.19 -12.79 -12.79
C GLN A 157 -20.96 -13.15 -11.52
N TYR A 158 -21.69 -14.27 -11.55
CA TYR A 158 -22.45 -14.75 -10.39
C TYR A 158 -21.53 -15.09 -9.22
N LYS A 159 -20.41 -15.78 -9.47
CA LYS A 159 -19.42 -16.12 -8.44
C LYS A 159 -18.86 -14.86 -7.78
N LEU A 160 -18.53 -13.83 -8.56
CA LEU A 160 -18.10 -12.56 -8.02
C LEU A 160 -19.17 -11.94 -7.11
N GLN A 161 -20.45 -11.96 -7.50
CA GLN A 161 -21.52 -11.40 -6.67
C GLN A 161 -21.77 -12.15 -5.37
N GLN A 162 -21.35 -13.43 -5.26
CA GLN A 162 -21.44 -14.21 -4.00
C GLN A 162 -20.40 -13.77 -2.97
N ILE A 163 -19.24 -13.30 -3.41
CA ILE A 163 -18.15 -12.83 -2.53
C ILE A 163 -18.11 -11.31 -2.40
N ALA A 164 -18.80 -10.58 -3.28
CA ALA A 164 -18.94 -9.13 -3.19
C ALA A 164 -19.90 -8.73 -2.08
N TYR A 165 -19.67 -7.56 -1.52
CA TYR A 165 -20.57 -6.95 -0.52
C TYR A 165 -21.23 -5.68 -1.10
N THR A 166 -22.31 -5.22 -0.46
CA THR A 166 -22.91 -3.93 -0.77
C THR A 166 -22.24 -2.85 0.05
N GLY A 167 -21.45 -2.02 -0.62
CA GLY A 167 -20.65 -0.97 0.01
C GLY A 167 -21.32 0.40 -0.04
N THR A 168 -20.49 1.43 -0.02
CA THR A 168 -20.91 2.84 -0.08
C THR A 168 -21.79 3.09 -1.30
N TYR A 169 -22.78 3.94 -1.14
CA TYR A 169 -23.80 4.33 -2.14
C TYR A 169 -24.74 3.19 -2.59
N GLY A 170 -24.65 1.99 -2.00
CA GLY A 170 -25.43 0.82 -2.43
C GLY A 170 -24.86 0.14 -3.68
N ILE A 171 -23.63 0.42 -4.04
CA ILE A 171 -22.91 -0.23 -5.15
C ILE A 171 -22.24 -1.50 -4.62
N ARG A 172 -22.25 -2.58 -5.43
CA ARG A 172 -21.54 -3.80 -5.10
C ARG A 172 -20.03 -3.58 -5.19
N GLN A 173 -19.30 -4.15 -4.24
CA GLN A 173 -17.85 -3.99 -4.12
C GLN A 173 -17.17 -5.32 -3.79
N TYR A 174 -15.94 -5.45 -4.21
CA TYR A 174 -15.00 -6.48 -3.78
C TYR A 174 -13.63 -5.83 -3.61
N ASP A 175 -12.93 -6.08 -2.50
CA ASP A 175 -11.62 -5.51 -2.21
C ASP A 175 -11.59 -3.98 -2.34
N ASN A 176 -12.61 -3.30 -1.79
CA ASN A 176 -12.85 -1.85 -1.90
C ASN A 176 -12.94 -1.31 -3.34
N ARG A 177 -13.17 -2.18 -4.33
CA ARG A 177 -13.33 -1.82 -5.75
C ARG A 177 -14.79 -2.02 -6.18
N TYR A 178 -15.32 -1.06 -6.91
CA TYR A 178 -16.70 -1.10 -7.37
C TYR A 178 -16.88 -2.12 -8.51
N CYS A 179 -17.92 -2.94 -8.41
CA CYS A 179 -18.31 -3.88 -9.44
C CYS A 179 -18.91 -3.15 -10.64
N VAL A 180 -18.27 -3.23 -11.81
CA VAL A 180 -18.68 -2.49 -13.00
C VAL A 180 -18.61 -3.37 -14.25
N ALA A 181 -19.60 -3.24 -15.13
CA ALA A 181 -19.59 -3.83 -16.46
C ALA A 181 -18.93 -2.87 -17.47
N ILE A 182 -18.04 -3.41 -18.32
CA ILE A 182 -17.36 -2.69 -19.40
C ILE A 182 -17.46 -3.47 -20.71
N GLY A 183 -17.12 -2.82 -21.83
CA GLY A 183 -17.12 -3.47 -23.15
C GLY A 183 -15.94 -4.42 -23.37
N THR A 184 -16.04 -5.24 -24.42
CA THR A 184 -15.00 -6.22 -24.78
C THR A 184 -13.72 -5.58 -25.31
N ALA A 185 -13.77 -4.31 -25.74
CA ALA A 185 -12.60 -3.57 -26.24
C ALA A 185 -11.44 -3.47 -25.24
N PHE A 186 -11.71 -3.59 -23.95
CA PHE A 186 -10.71 -3.45 -22.89
C PHE A 186 -9.96 -4.77 -22.58
N ASN A 187 -10.28 -5.86 -23.29
CA ASN A 187 -9.62 -7.18 -23.14
C ASN A 187 -9.51 -7.67 -21.68
N ALA A 188 -10.51 -7.35 -20.87
CA ALA A 188 -10.55 -7.64 -19.45
C ALA A 188 -11.63 -8.66 -19.13
N ASP A 189 -11.27 -9.77 -18.53
CA ASP A 189 -12.23 -10.78 -18.06
C ASP A 189 -12.88 -10.37 -16.73
N VAL A 190 -14.01 -10.99 -16.39
CA VAL A 190 -14.63 -10.81 -15.07
C VAL A 190 -13.63 -11.14 -13.96
N GLY A 191 -13.57 -10.30 -12.95
CA GLY A 191 -12.60 -10.39 -11.85
C GLY A 191 -11.31 -9.60 -12.08
N THR A 192 -11.10 -9.01 -13.26
CA THR A 192 -9.94 -8.14 -13.54
C THR A 192 -10.10 -6.80 -12.85
N TYR A 193 -9.03 -6.30 -12.21
CA TYR A 193 -8.97 -4.98 -11.60
C TYR A 193 -8.77 -3.91 -12.67
N PHE A 194 -9.47 -2.80 -12.52
CA PHE A 194 -9.28 -1.63 -13.37
C PHE A 194 -9.65 -0.34 -12.64
N ASP A 195 -9.21 0.79 -13.17
CA ASP A 195 -9.58 2.11 -12.66
C ASP A 195 -10.28 2.92 -13.77
N LEU A 196 -11.31 3.66 -13.38
CA LEU A 196 -11.86 4.73 -14.19
C LEU A 196 -11.17 6.03 -13.79
N ILE A 197 -10.55 6.70 -14.74
CA ILE A 197 -9.92 8.00 -14.53
C ILE A 197 -10.83 9.03 -15.17
N LEU A 198 -11.37 9.91 -14.33
CA LEU A 198 -12.29 10.96 -14.77
C LEU A 198 -11.53 12.18 -15.25
N ALA A 199 -12.16 13.00 -16.10
CA ALA A 199 -11.53 14.20 -16.64
C ALA A 199 -11.19 15.28 -15.60
N ASN A 200 -11.80 15.22 -14.41
CA ASN A 200 -11.44 16.07 -13.26
C ASN A 200 -10.30 15.49 -12.39
N GLY A 201 -9.67 14.38 -12.82
CA GLY A 201 -8.59 13.72 -12.11
C GLY A 201 -9.03 12.68 -11.06
N THR A 202 -10.33 12.57 -10.76
CA THR A 202 -10.85 11.56 -9.83
C THR A 202 -10.60 10.16 -10.37
N VAL A 203 -10.09 9.27 -9.52
CA VAL A 203 -9.90 7.85 -9.82
C VAL A 203 -10.98 7.05 -9.09
N ILE A 204 -11.74 6.24 -9.84
CA ILE A 204 -12.71 5.30 -9.28
C ILE A 204 -12.16 3.89 -9.43
N PRO A 205 -11.76 3.24 -8.34
CA PRO A 205 -11.25 1.88 -8.38
C PRO A 205 -12.40 0.88 -8.65
N CYS A 206 -12.22 0.04 -9.65
CA CYS A 206 -13.23 -0.88 -10.14
C CYS A 206 -12.70 -2.31 -10.30
N ILE A 207 -13.63 -3.26 -10.33
CA ILE A 207 -13.42 -4.65 -10.74
C ILE A 207 -14.43 -5.00 -11.84
N VAL A 208 -13.99 -5.69 -12.88
CA VAL A 208 -14.88 -6.13 -13.95
C VAL A 208 -15.88 -7.14 -13.39
N ALA A 209 -17.13 -6.74 -13.30
CA ALA A 209 -18.21 -7.55 -12.76
C ALA A 209 -19.12 -8.17 -13.83
N ASP A 210 -19.12 -7.58 -15.02
CA ASP A 210 -19.79 -8.11 -16.19
C ASP A 210 -19.16 -7.55 -17.47
N ILE A 211 -19.42 -8.18 -18.59
CA ILE A 211 -18.94 -7.76 -19.91
C ILE A 211 -20.13 -7.50 -20.82
N LYS A 212 -20.20 -6.27 -21.33
CA LYS A 212 -21.25 -5.88 -22.25
C LYS A 212 -21.14 -6.64 -23.57
N ALA A 213 -22.24 -7.24 -24.02
CA ALA A 213 -22.26 -7.92 -25.29
C ALA A 213 -22.09 -6.96 -26.47
N ASP A 214 -21.27 -7.28 -27.46
CA ASP A 214 -20.91 -6.45 -28.61
C ASP A 214 -22.15 -5.95 -29.42
N LYS A 215 -23.20 -6.76 -29.48
CA LYS A 215 -24.46 -6.34 -30.11
C LYS A 215 -25.11 -5.11 -29.48
N HIS A 216 -24.80 -4.83 -28.20
CA HIS A 216 -25.33 -3.69 -27.45
C HIS A 216 -24.38 -2.51 -27.38
N THR A 217 -23.13 -2.66 -27.87
CA THR A 217 -22.11 -1.61 -27.87
C THR A 217 -21.90 -1.03 -29.28
N ASP A 218 -21.18 0.09 -29.35
CA ASP A 218 -20.77 0.74 -30.62
C ASP A 218 -19.81 -0.18 -31.42
N SER A 219 -19.42 0.29 -32.59
CA SER A 219 -18.51 -0.47 -33.49
C SER A 219 -17.16 -0.76 -32.87
N ASN A 220 -16.75 -0.02 -31.84
CA ASN A 220 -15.50 -0.18 -31.12
C ASN A 220 -15.65 -1.03 -29.86
N ASN A 221 -16.85 -1.53 -29.58
CA ASN A 221 -17.17 -2.32 -28.36
C ASN A 221 -16.85 -1.62 -27.04
N MET A 222 -16.89 -0.29 -27.01
CA MET A 222 -16.62 0.52 -25.82
C MET A 222 -17.89 1.07 -25.18
N VAL A 223 -18.78 1.66 -25.96
CA VAL A 223 -19.91 2.47 -25.50
C VAL A 223 -21.22 1.78 -25.78
N THR A 224 -22.14 1.76 -24.83
CA THR A 224 -23.49 1.19 -25.03
C THR A 224 -24.32 2.04 -26.02
N LYS A 225 -24.83 1.43 -27.09
CA LYS A 225 -25.61 2.13 -28.13
C LYS A 225 -26.85 2.86 -27.59
N ALA A 226 -27.56 2.21 -26.66
CA ALA A 226 -28.83 2.74 -26.16
C ALA A 226 -28.68 3.95 -25.26
N SER A 227 -27.62 4.01 -24.46
CA SER A 227 -27.44 5.03 -23.42
C SER A 227 -26.23 5.95 -23.62
N GLY A 228 -25.34 5.66 -24.56
CA GLY A 228 -24.09 6.38 -24.74
C GLY A 228 -23.13 6.20 -23.57
N CYS A 229 -23.34 5.16 -22.75
CA CYS A 229 -22.64 4.94 -21.50
C CYS A 229 -21.44 4.00 -21.66
N LEU A 230 -20.30 4.40 -21.15
CA LEU A 230 -19.08 3.59 -21.15
C LEU A 230 -19.16 2.44 -20.12
N THR A 231 -19.71 2.73 -18.94
CA THR A 231 -19.71 1.83 -17.78
C THR A 231 -21.12 1.56 -17.28
N GLU A 232 -21.32 0.40 -16.62
CA GLU A 232 -22.57 0.08 -15.95
C GLU A 232 -22.26 -0.53 -14.57
N PHE A 233 -22.59 0.21 -13.51
CA PHE A 233 -22.31 -0.20 -12.15
C PHE A 233 -23.27 -1.28 -11.65
N VAL A 234 -22.77 -2.27 -10.95
CA VAL A 234 -23.61 -3.32 -10.35
C VAL A 234 -24.03 -2.89 -8.94
N VAL A 235 -25.34 -2.80 -8.70
CA VAL A 235 -25.90 -2.20 -7.48
C VAL A 235 -26.85 -3.14 -6.73
N ASP A 236 -26.98 -2.91 -5.43
CA ASP A 236 -28.12 -3.32 -4.63
C ASP A 236 -29.20 -2.22 -4.72
N SER A 237 -30.22 -2.43 -5.54
CA SER A 237 -31.28 -1.42 -5.77
C SER A 237 -32.03 -1.01 -4.51
N SER A 238 -32.03 -1.85 -3.45
CA SER A 238 -32.68 -1.54 -2.18
C SER A 238 -31.89 -0.52 -1.35
N LYS A 239 -30.56 -0.48 -1.54
CA LYS A 239 -29.60 0.36 -0.80
C LYS A 239 -28.97 1.47 -1.65
N LEU A 240 -29.31 1.53 -2.95
CA LEU A 240 -28.74 2.52 -3.86
C LEU A 240 -29.02 3.95 -3.35
N ASN A 241 -28.00 4.80 -3.46
CA ASN A 241 -28.08 6.23 -3.18
C ASN A 241 -29.36 6.83 -3.80
N LYS A 242 -30.09 7.64 -3.02
CA LYS A 242 -31.42 8.14 -3.41
C LYS A 242 -31.37 9.04 -4.64
N ASP A 243 -30.33 9.88 -4.77
CA ASP A 243 -30.20 10.80 -5.91
C ASP A 243 -29.77 10.04 -7.16
N ALA A 244 -28.81 9.12 -7.03
CA ALA A 244 -28.44 8.23 -8.15
C ALA A 244 -29.64 7.41 -8.64
N LYS A 245 -30.48 6.89 -7.73
CA LYS A 245 -31.71 6.14 -8.07
C LYS A 245 -32.74 7.01 -8.76
N ARG A 246 -32.96 8.24 -8.28
CA ARG A 246 -33.91 9.19 -8.84
C ARG A 246 -33.51 9.65 -10.25
N MET A 247 -32.21 9.86 -10.46
CA MET A 247 -31.65 10.36 -11.73
C MET A 247 -31.32 9.22 -12.71
N GLY A 248 -31.29 7.98 -12.26
CA GLY A 248 -30.85 6.83 -13.08
C GLY A 248 -29.36 6.85 -13.39
N ASP A 249 -28.54 7.59 -12.61
CA ASP A 249 -27.16 7.91 -12.93
C ASP A 249 -26.28 7.87 -11.67
N ILE A 250 -25.26 7.02 -11.68
CA ILE A 250 -24.30 6.84 -10.59
C ILE A 250 -23.46 8.10 -10.32
N SER A 251 -23.32 8.99 -11.31
CA SER A 251 -22.62 10.28 -11.14
C SER A 251 -23.20 11.13 -9.99
N TYR A 252 -24.45 10.90 -9.60
CA TYR A 252 -25.10 11.60 -8.50
C TYR A 252 -24.83 10.97 -7.11
N CYS A 253 -23.98 9.95 -7.00
CA CYS A 253 -23.58 9.40 -5.71
C CYS A 253 -22.72 10.36 -4.90
N CYS A 254 -21.83 11.09 -5.56
CA CYS A 254 -20.99 12.14 -4.97
C CYS A 254 -20.57 13.15 -6.06
N GLU A 255 -20.19 14.34 -5.64
CA GLU A 255 -19.87 15.46 -6.54
C GLU A 255 -18.65 15.16 -7.43
N GLU A 256 -17.65 14.50 -6.88
CA GLU A 256 -16.41 14.15 -7.60
C GLU A 256 -16.66 13.23 -8.79
N TRP A 257 -17.74 12.46 -8.77
CA TRP A 257 -18.10 11.55 -9.86
C TRP A 257 -18.86 12.21 -11.00
N ASN A 258 -19.25 13.47 -10.83
CA ASN A 258 -19.94 14.24 -11.88
C ASN A 258 -18.95 14.77 -12.93
N SER A 259 -18.24 13.83 -13.56
CA SER A 259 -17.28 14.10 -14.63
C SER A 259 -17.24 12.92 -15.59
N ARG A 260 -16.92 13.15 -16.87
CA ARG A 260 -16.79 12.06 -17.86
C ARG A 260 -15.60 11.18 -17.56
N VAL A 261 -15.66 9.91 -17.93
CA VAL A 261 -14.50 9.04 -17.95
C VAL A 261 -13.59 9.48 -19.10
N GLU A 262 -12.31 9.67 -18.81
CA GLU A 262 -11.28 10.05 -19.79
C GLU A 262 -10.41 8.88 -20.19
N LYS A 263 -10.11 8.00 -19.22
CA LYS A 263 -9.26 6.83 -19.40
C LYS A 263 -9.77 5.65 -18.58
N ILE A 264 -9.46 4.46 -19.04
CA ILE A 264 -9.58 3.21 -18.28
C ILE A 264 -8.18 2.61 -18.17
N ARG A 265 -7.75 2.28 -16.95
CA ARG A 265 -6.51 1.58 -16.69
C ARG A 265 -6.82 0.17 -16.23
N VAL A 266 -6.44 -0.83 -17.02
CA VAL A 266 -6.69 -2.26 -16.76
C VAL A 266 -5.40 -2.90 -16.27
N TYR A 267 -5.46 -3.52 -15.10
CA TYR A 267 -4.32 -4.20 -14.47
C TYR A 267 -4.26 -5.68 -14.86
N GLU A 268 -3.08 -6.28 -14.75
CA GLU A 268 -2.91 -7.73 -14.96
C GLU A 268 -3.57 -8.58 -13.87
N LYS A 269 -3.88 -7.98 -12.70
CA LYS A 269 -4.51 -8.66 -11.57
C LYS A 269 -5.96 -9.08 -11.87
N ASN A 270 -6.23 -10.39 -11.72
CA ASN A 270 -7.58 -10.96 -11.83
C ASN A 270 -7.81 -11.97 -10.71
N ILE A 271 -8.89 -11.82 -9.93
CA ILE A 271 -9.19 -12.64 -8.75
C ILE A 271 -9.52 -14.10 -9.04
N PHE A 272 -9.83 -14.44 -10.29
CA PHE A 272 -10.14 -15.80 -10.73
C PHE A 272 -8.98 -16.46 -11.50
N LYS A 273 -7.88 -15.74 -11.74
CA LYS A 273 -6.67 -16.24 -12.37
C LYS A 273 -5.55 -16.25 -11.32
N GLU A 274 -4.89 -17.38 -11.15
CA GLU A 274 -3.68 -17.44 -10.35
C GLU A 274 -2.59 -16.56 -11.02
N VAL A 275 -1.89 -15.78 -10.22
CA VAL A 275 -0.66 -15.14 -10.67
C VAL A 275 0.37 -16.27 -10.78
N ASN A 276 0.72 -16.66 -12.01
CA ASN A 276 1.76 -17.65 -12.28
C ASN A 276 3.14 -17.04 -12.01
#